data_7a8be508e33087962b8570ce7dc7bbd9
#
_entry.id   7a8be508e33087962b8570ce7dc7bbd9
#
_cell.length_a   1.000
_cell.length_b   1.000
_cell.length_c   1.000
_cell.angle_alpha   90.00
_cell.angle_beta   90.00
_cell.angle_gamma   90.00
#
_symmetry.space_group_name_H-M   'P 1'
#
loop_
_entity.id
_entity.type
_entity.pdbx_description
1 polymer ?
#
loop_
_entity_poly.entity_id
_entity_poly.type
_entity_poly.pdbx_seq_one_letter_code
_entity_poly.pdbx_strand_id
1 'polypeptide(L)'
;MARHLTFVREPRKMPAVLSPEEVARLLEAAAGPKYKAALSAAYAAGLRVSEVVALKVSDIDSERLLLRIEQGKGRKDRFAMLSPQLLELLRDWYRIARPAVWLFPGRDPMLPLTTRQFARVVHAAANMAKIKKRCTPHTLRHCFATHLLEQKVDVRIVQVLLGHAKLETTMLYTQVATTVIREVMSPLDRLTPLTSKRSDPPH
;
A
#
# COMPACT_ATOMS: atom_id res chain seq x y z
N MET A 1 47.48 24.28 8.99
CA MET A 1 47.20 23.10 8.13
C MET A 1 45.80 22.58 8.42
N ALA A 2 44.80 22.91 7.57
CA ALA A 2 43.43 22.46 7.74
C ALA A 2 43.29 21.08 7.05
N ARG A 3 42.93 20.05 7.82
CA ARG A 3 42.63 18.72 7.29
C ARG A 3 41.26 18.75 6.66
N HIS A 4 41.18 18.67 5.33
CA HIS A 4 39.92 18.43 4.61
C HIS A 4 39.42 17.02 4.95
N LEU A 5 38.36 16.95 5.75
CA LEU A 5 37.60 15.73 5.96
C LEU A 5 36.74 15.51 4.69
N THR A 6 37.16 14.61 3.84
CA THR A 6 36.36 14.13 2.70
C THR A 6 35.30 13.19 3.24
N PHE A 7 34.06 13.62 3.25
CA PHE A 7 32.91 12.76 3.53
C PHE A 7 32.75 11.77 2.37
N VAL A 8 33.23 10.56 2.53
CA VAL A 8 32.96 9.46 1.61
C VAL A 8 31.49 9.09 1.78
N ARG A 9 30.67 9.44 0.80
CA ARG A 9 29.25 9.04 0.75
C ARG A 9 29.20 7.52 0.58
N GLU A 10 28.77 6.79 1.62
CA GLU A 10 28.52 5.36 1.48
C GLU A 10 27.56 5.11 0.30
N PRO A 11 27.83 4.10 -0.56
CA PRO A 11 26.96 3.76 -1.66
C PRO A 11 25.58 3.40 -1.10
N ARG A 12 24.52 4.07 -1.57
CA ARG A 12 23.14 3.77 -1.21
C ARG A 12 22.86 2.32 -1.58
N LYS A 13 22.72 1.44 -0.58
CA LYS A 13 22.25 0.07 -0.81
C LYS A 13 20.93 0.14 -1.55
N MET A 14 20.83 -0.55 -2.68
CA MET A 14 19.58 -0.63 -3.43
C MET A 14 18.47 -1.17 -2.52
N PRO A 15 17.26 -0.58 -2.53
CA PRO A 15 16.16 -1.07 -1.74
C PRO A 15 15.86 -2.53 -2.09
N ALA A 16 15.61 -3.36 -1.10
CA ALA A 16 15.24 -4.75 -1.32
C ALA A 16 13.89 -4.83 -2.03
N VAL A 17 13.82 -5.51 -3.16
CA VAL A 17 12.58 -5.88 -3.85
C VAL A 17 12.23 -7.30 -3.45
N LEU A 18 10.99 -7.52 -3.03
CA LEU A 18 10.42 -8.84 -2.79
C LEU A 18 9.90 -9.40 -4.11
N SER A 19 10.04 -10.70 -4.34
CA SER A 19 9.33 -11.33 -5.47
C SER A 19 7.82 -11.37 -5.23
N PRO A 20 6.98 -11.57 -6.26
CA PRO A 20 5.53 -11.76 -6.08
C PRO A 20 5.20 -12.84 -5.05
N GLU A 21 5.93 -13.97 -5.03
CA GLU A 21 5.74 -15.07 -4.08
C GLU A 21 6.13 -14.65 -2.65
N GLU A 22 7.20 -13.87 -2.49
CA GLU A 22 7.58 -13.31 -1.19
C GLU A 22 6.52 -12.33 -0.68
N VAL A 23 5.96 -11.50 -1.55
CA VAL A 23 4.85 -10.60 -1.18
C VAL A 23 3.62 -11.41 -0.78
N ALA A 24 3.24 -12.42 -1.56
CA ALA A 24 2.11 -13.27 -1.21
C ALA A 24 2.28 -13.88 0.18
N ARG A 25 3.45 -14.47 0.49
CA ARG A 25 3.75 -15.01 1.82
C ARG A 25 3.70 -13.94 2.91
N LEU A 26 4.19 -12.74 2.64
CA LEU A 26 4.15 -11.61 3.58
C LEU A 26 2.71 -11.24 3.94
N LEU A 27 1.83 -11.13 2.94
CA LEU A 27 0.43 -10.79 3.13
C LEU A 27 -0.34 -11.89 3.88
N GLU A 28 -0.06 -13.17 3.57
CA GLU A 28 -0.67 -14.31 4.26
C GLU A 28 -0.20 -14.43 5.72
N ALA A 29 1.04 -14.05 6.02
CA ALA A 29 1.59 -14.08 7.36
C ALA A 29 1.12 -12.92 8.26
N ALA A 30 0.30 -12.02 7.74
CA ALA A 30 -0.23 -10.91 8.52
C ALA A 30 -1.16 -11.40 9.65
N ALA A 31 -1.01 -10.81 10.84
CA ALA A 31 -1.76 -11.19 12.04
C ALA A 31 -3.22 -10.69 11.98
N GLY A 32 -4.06 -11.42 11.27
CA GLY A 32 -5.51 -11.19 11.19
C GLY A 32 -5.95 -10.25 10.05
N PRO A 33 -7.28 -10.15 9.83
CA PRO A 33 -7.87 -9.50 8.66
C PRO A 33 -7.51 -8.03 8.52
N LYS A 34 -7.46 -7.28 9.64
CA LYS A 34 -7.08 -5.86 9.64
C LYS A 34 -5.72 -5.63 9.02
N TYR A 35 -4.73 -6.37 9.50
CA TYR A 35 -3.35 -6.16 9.06
C TYR A 35 -3.11 -6.73 7.67
N LYS A 36 -3.78 -7.84 7.32
CA LYS A 36 -3.77 -8.36 5.95
C LYS A 36 -4.32 -7.31 4.96
N ALA A 37 -5.46 -6.71 5.26
CA ALA A 37 -6.04 -5.66 4.45
C ALA A 37 -5.15 -4.40 4.37
N ALA A 38 -4.54 -3.99 5.49
CA ALA A 38 -3.66 -2.82 5.53
C ALA A 38 -2.35 -3.03 4.73
N LEU A 39 -1.70 -4.21 4.85
CA LEU A 39 -0.53 -4.54 4.06
C LEU A 39 -0.88 -4.66 2.56
N SER A 40 -2.03 -5.27 2.26
CA SER A 40 -2.53 -5.38 0.88
C SER A 40 -2.80 -4.02 0.26
N ALA A 41 -3.38 -3.07 1.02
CA ALA A 41 -3.58 -1.69 0.55
C ALA A 41 -2.25 -0.99 0.27
N ALA A 42 -1.25 -1.15 1.15
CA ALA A 42 0.08 -0.59 0.94
C ALA A 42 0.73 -1.09 -0.36
N TYR A 43 0.58 -2.38 -0.65
CA TYR A 43 1.15 -3.01 -1.83
C TYR A 43 0.31 -2.77 -3.09
N ALA A 44 -1.01 -3.01 -3.04
CA ALA A 44 -1.89 -2.99 -4.21
C ALA A 44 -2.08 -1.60 -4.82
N ALA A 45 -1.99 -0.55 -3.99
CA ALA A 45 -2.19 0.84 -4.38
C ALA A 45 -0.91 1.70 -4.24
N GLY A 46 0.20 1.08 -3.88
CA GLY A 46 1.49 1.76 -3.73
C GLY A 46 1.47 2.90 -2.70
N LEU A 47 0.73 2.76 -1.61
CA LEU A 47 0.52 3.82 -0.63
C LEU A 47 1.75 4.04 0.26
N ARG A 48 1.95 5.31 0.66
CA ARG A 48 2.89 5.64 1.74
C ARG A 48 2.35 5.16 3.09
N VAL A 49 3.24 4.90 4.05
CA VAL A 49 2.81 4.49 5.40
C VAL A 49 1.82 5.46 6.02
N SER A 50 2.06 6.77 5.88
CA SER A 50 1.13 7.80 6.37
C SER A 50 -0.21 7.80 5.67
N GLU A 51 -0.25 7.46 4.38
CA GLU A 51 -1.48 7.34 3.60
C GLU A 51 -2.29 6.12 4.05
N VAL A 52 -1.65 4.95 4.24
CA VAL A 52 -2.31 3.74 4.72
C VAL A 52 -3.00 3.95 6.07
N VAL A 53 -2.28 4.51 7.03
CA VAL A 53 -2.82 4.67 8.40
C VAL A 53 -3.89 5.76 8.47
N ALA A 54 -3.88 6.73 7.56
CA ALA A 54 -4.86 7.81 7.49
C ALA A 54 -6.09 7.50 6.64
N LEU A 55 -6.19 6.30 6.04
CA LEU A 55 -7.36 5.91 5.25
C LEU A 55 -8.62 5.87 6.12
N LYS A 56 -9.69 6.46 5.59
CA LYS A 56 -11.03 6.43 6.18
C LYS A 56 -11.93 5.47 5.41
N VAL A 57 -13.00 5.03 6.04
CA VAL A 57 -14.03 4.21 5.36
C VAL A 57 -14.65 4.98 4.19
N SER A 58 -14.85 6.29 4.36
CA SER A 58 -15.39 7.19 3.34
C SER A 58 -14.48 7.44 2.13
N ASP A 59 -13.21 7.01 2.21
CA ASP A 59 -12.25 7.16 1.11
C ASP A 59 -12.35 6.06 0.05
N ILE A 60 -13.19 5.05 0.30
CA ILE A 60 -13.39 3.91 -0.60
C ILE A 60 -14.51 4.22 -1.57
N ASP A 61 -14.19 4.41 -2.85
CA ASP A 61 -15.16 4.47 -3.94
C ASP A 61 -15.21 3.10 -4.65
N SER A 62 -16.12 2.25 -4.18
CA SER A 62 -16.26 0.89 -4.71
C SER A 62 -16.88 0.84 -6.10
N GLU A 63 -17.61 1.87 -6.52
CA GLU A 63 -18.23 1.93 -7.85
C GLU A 63 -17.19 2.28 -8.91
N ARG A 64 -16.31 3.24 -8.58
CA ARG A 64 -15.25 3.68 -9.48
C ARG A 64 -13.95 2.89 -9.34
N LEU A 65 -13.85 2.01 -8.34
CA LEU A 65 -12.63 1.28 -7.97
C LEU A 65 -11.46 2.23 -7.68
N LEU A 66 -11.71 3.22 -6.84
CA LEU A 66 -10.73 4.24 -6.44
C LEU A 66 -10.63 4.35 -4.92
N LEU A 67 -9.43 4.69 -4.46
CA LEU A 67 -9.17 5.15 -3.09
C LEU A 67 -8.85 6.64 -3.14
N ARG A 68 -9.58 7.45 -2.39
CA ARG A 68 -9.25 8.86 -2.19
C ARG A 68 -8.15 8.98 -1.14
N ILE A 69 -7.06 9.62 -1.49
CA ILE A 69 -5.93 9.85 -0.61
C ILE A 69 -5.89 11.32 -0.25
N GLU A 70 -6.31 11.64 0.97
CA GLU A 70 -6.21 13.00 1.50
C GLU A 70 -4.73 13.34 1.75
N GLN A 71 -4.28 14.47 1.22
CA GLN A 71 -2.93 14.97 1.46
C GLN A 71 -2.98 16.19 2.37
N GLY A 72 -2.60 16.00 3.65
CA GLY A 72 -2.53 17.11 4.60
C GLY A 72 -1.59 18.24 4.15
N LYS A 73 -1.88 19.48 4.59
CA LYS A 73 -1.04 20.68 4.48
C LYS A 73 -0.79 21.17 3.05
N GLY A 74 -1.85 21.73 2.41
CA GLY A 74 -1.74 22.44 1.12
C GLY A 74 -1.49 21.57 -0.10
N ARG A 75 -1.57 20.27 0.06
CA ARG A 75 -1.45 19.29 -1.02
C ARG A 75 -2.83 18.92 -1.54
N LYS A 76 -2.92 18.71 -2.84
CA LYS A 76 -4.17 18.29 -3.48
C LYS A 76 -4.40 16.81 -3.19
N ASP A 77 -5.66 16.45 -2.94
CA ASP A 77 -6.07 15.05 -2.86
C ASP A 77 -5.74 14.33 -4.17
N ARG A 78 -5.41 13.07 -4.07
CA ARG A 78 -5.18 12.20 -5.23
C ARG A 78 -6.01 10.95 -5.13
N PHE A 79 -6.21 10.29 -6.25
CA PHE A 79 -6.78 8.96 -6.29
C PHE A 79 -5.69 7.90 -6.43
N ALA A 80 -5.89 6.74 -5.80
CA ALA A 80 -5.10 5.55 -5.98
C ALA A 80 -6.01 4.41 -6.45
N MET A 81 -5.41 3.38 -7.05
CA MET A 81 -6.17 2.23 -7.55
C MET A 81 -6.74 1.39 -6.41
N LEU A 82 -7.96 0.94 -6.59
CA LEU A 82 -8.62 -0.04 -5.73
C LEU A 82 -8.94 -1.27 -6.57
N SER A 83 -8.06 -2.26 -6.53
CA SER A 83 -8.29 -3.48 -7.30
C SER A 83 -9.45 -4.30 -6.74
N PRO A 84 -10.12 -5.13 -7.56
CA PRO A 84 -11.18 -6.01 -7.09
C PRO A 84 -10.77 -6.88 -5.90
N GLN A 85 -9.59 -7.47 -5.95
CA GLN A 85 -9.07 -8.29 -4.86
C GLN A 85 -8.83 -7.49 -3.57
N LEU A 86 -8.31 -6.26 -3.69
CA LEU A 86 -8.16 -5.38 -2.52
C LEU A 86 -9.53 -5.01 -1.95
N LEU A 87 -10.50 -4.67 -2.80
CA LEU A 87 -11.86 -4.33 -2.34
C LEU A 87 -12.50 -5.47 -1.53
N GLU A 88 -12.34 -6.72 -1.97
CA GLU A 88 -12.86 -7.87 -1.21
C GLU A 88 -12.18 -8.01 0.16
N LEU A 89 -10.86 -7.87 0.24
CA LEU A 89 -10.13 -7.89 1.52
C LEU A 89 -10.60 -6.76 2.47
N LEU A 90 -10.85 -5.58 1.93
CA LEU A 90 -11.38 -4.44 2.70
C LEU A 90 -12.82 -4.70 3.16
N ARG A 91 -13.67 -5.30 2.33
CA ARG A 91 -15.04 -5.70 2.68
C ARG A 91 -15.05 -6.77 3.77
N ASP A 92 -14.20 -7.78 3.67
CA ASP A 92 -14.07 -8.83 4.70
C ASP A 92 -13.64 -8.22 6.04
N TRP A 93 -12.67 -7.33 6.03
CA TRP A 93 -12.29 -6.58 7.23
C TRP A 93 -13.47 -5.73 7.76
N TYR A 94 -14.16 -5.00 6.90
CA TYR A 94 -15.28 -4.16 7.30
C TYR A 94 -16.44 -4.96 7.90
N ARG A 95 -16.77 -6.13 7.34
CA ARG A 95 -17.81 -7.02 7.88
C ARG A 95 -17.52 -7.45 9.32
N ILE A 96 -16.26 -7.69 9.64
CA ILE A 96 -15.82 -8.16 10.98
C ILE A 96 -15.83 -7.01 11.99
N ALA A 97 -15.24 -5.86 11.66
CA ALA A 97 -14.93 -4.83 12.64
C ALA A 97 -15.82 -3.60 12.57
N ARG A 98 -16.47 -3.35 11.44
CA ARG A 98 -17.34 -2.18 11.16
C ARG A 98 -16.73 -0.87 11.67
N PRO A 99 -15.51 -0.51 11.26
CA PRO A 99 -14.86 0.71 11.72
C PRO A 99 -15.71 1.93 11.34
N ALA A 100 -15.84 2.88 12.27
CA ALA A 100 -16.74 4.03 12.07
C ALA A 100 -16.11 5.11 11.19
N VAL A 101 -14.84 5.43 11.40
CA VAL A 101 -14.14 6.54 10.73
C VAL A 101 -12.87 6.02 10.04
N TRP A 102 -11.88 5.60 10.84
CA TRP A 102 -10.61 5.13 10.33
C TRP A 102 -10.73 3.72 9.80
N LEU A 103 -10.33 3.48 8.55
CA LEU A 103 -10.37 2.15 7.96
C LEU A 103 -9.53 1.15 8.76
N PHE A 104 -8.39 1.60 9.27
CA PHE A 104 -7.51 0.81 10.14
C PHE A 104 -7.33 1.52 11.48
N PRO A 105 -8.27 1.34 12.43
CA PRO A 105 -8.17 1.96 13.73
C PRO A 105 -6.98 1.42 14.54
N GLY A 106 -6.48 2.23 15.46
CA GLY A 106 -5.45 1.86 16.42
C GLY A 106 -5.97 0.92 17.52
N ARG A 107 -5.35 1.01 18.68
CA ARG A 107 -5.84 0.34 19.91
C ARG A 107 -7.11 1.04 20.43
N ASP A 108 -7.11 2.37 20.36
CA ASP A 108 -8.31 3.18 20.53
C ASP A 108 -9.03 3.25 19.19
N PRO A 109 -10.30 2.80 19.08
CA PRO A 109 -11.07 2.84 17.84
C PRO A 109 -11.30 4.26 17.29
N MET A 110 -11.20 5.28 18.11
CA MET A 110 -11.35 6.70 17.72
C MET A 110 -10.09 7.26 17.06
N LEU A 111 -8.97 6.57 17.17
CA LEU A 111 -7.67 6.96 16.62
C LEU A 111 -7.21 6.01 15.51
N PRO A 112 -6.52 6.52 14.49
CA PRO A 112 -5.97 5.66 13.46
C PRO A 112 -4.80 4.79 13.99
N LEU A 113 -4.51 3.72 13.28
CA LEU A 113 -3.27 2.97 13.44
C LEU A 113 -2.07 3.92 13.26
N THR A 114 -1.07 3.86 14.15
CA THR A 114 0.11 4.71 14.00
C THR A 114 1.09 4.13 12.96
N THR A 115 1.87 5.00 12.33
CA THR A 115 2.92 4.58 11.38
C THR A 115 3.93 3.62 12.02
N ARG A 116 4.24 3.83 13.32
CA ARG A 116 5.13 2.95 14.10
C ARG A 116 4.50 1.57 14.34
N GLN A 117 3.20 1.51 14.63
CA GLN A 117 2.49 0.23 14.77
C GLN A 117 2.45 -0.51 13.44
N PHE A 118 2.12 0.19 12.35
CA PHE A 118 2.10 -0.42 11.02
C PHE A 118 3.48 -0.95 10.60
N ALA A 119 4.56 -0.20 10.87
CA ALA A 119 5.92 -0.68 10.60
C ALA A 119 6.23 -1.97 11.38
N ARG A 120 5.84 -2.05 12.67
CA ARG A 120 6.00 -3.28 13.47
C ARG A 120 5.22 -4.45 12.88
N VAL A 121 4.02 -4.20 12.38
CA VAL A 121 3.21 -5.25 11.71
C VAL A 121 3.91 -5.78 10.47
N VAL A 122 4.47 -4.91 9.62
CA VAL A 122 5.25 -5.32 8.44
C VAL A 122 6.43 -6.20 8.84
N HIS A 123 7.20 -5.79 9.86
CA HIS A 123 8.34 -6.58 10.34
C HIS A 123 7.92 -7.94 10.91
N ALA A 124 6.84 -7.98 11.71
CA ALA A 124 6.33 -9.23 12.27
C ALA A 124 5.87 -10.19 11.17
N ALA A 125 5.13 -9.70 10.17
CA ALA A 125 4.70 -10.50 9.03
C ALA A 125 5.90 -11.02 8.21
N ALA A 126 6.92 -10.20 7.99
CA ALA A 126 8.14 -10.63 7.29
C ALA A 126 8.88 -11.75 8.03
N ASN A 127 9.00 -11.64 9.35
CA ASN A 127 9.60 -12.68 10.19
C ASN A 127 8.80 -13.99 10.13
N MET A 128 7.47 -13.91 10.25
CA MET A 128 6.58 -15.08 10.15
C MET A 128 6.65 -15.73 8.78
N ALA A 129 6.74 -14.94 7.71
CA ALA A 129 6.92 -15.41 6.34
C ALA A 129 8.34 -15.90 6.02
N LYS A 130 9.26 -15.86 7.00
CA LYS A 130 10.69 -16.23 6.86
C LYS A 130 11.39 -15.49 5.73
N ILE A 131 11.06 -14.22 5.53
CA ILE A 131 11.67 -13.37 4.51
C ILE A 131 12.97 -12.80 5.09
N LYS A 132 14.12 -13.15 4.47
CA LYS A 132 15.45 -12.70 4.92
C LYS A 132 15.77 -11.25 4.56
N LYS A 133 15.07 -10.70 3.56
CA LYS A 133 15.22 -9.32 3.13
C LYS A 133 14.64 -8.34 4.15
N ARG A 134 15.24 -7.17 4.29
CA ARG A 134 14.70 -6.12 5.15
C ARG A 134 13.38 -5.60 4.58
N CYS A 135 12.27 -5.86 5.28
CA CYS A 135 10.95 -5.41 4.89
C CYS A 135 10.51 -4.21 5.73
N THR A 136 10.06 -3.18 5.07
CA THR A 136 9.50 -1.97 5.67
C THR A 136 8.22 -1.59 4.91
N PRO A 137 7.37 -0.70 5.42
CA PRO A 137 6.25 -0.17 4.64
C PRO A 137 6.69 0.40 3.28
N HIS A 138 7.86 1.02 3.23
CA HIS A 138 8.43 1.56 1.99
C HIS A 138 8.81 0.46 0.98
N THR A 139 9.20 -0.71 1.48
CA THR A 139 9.49 -1.88 0.64
C THR A 139 8.26 -2.31 -0.15
N LEU A 140 7.07 -2.34 0.46
CA LEU A 140 5.82 -2.69 -0.23
C LEU A 140 5.50 -1.74 -1.38
N ARG A 141 5.64 -0.44 -1.13
CA ARG A 141 5.45 0.58 -2.18
C ARG A 141 6.50 0.47 -3.28
N HIS A 142 7.73 0.12 -2.95
CA HIS A 142 8.79 -0.10 -3.93
C HIS A 142 8.51 -1.35 -4.77
N CYS A 143 8.05 -2.44 -4.15
CA CYS A 143 7.63 -3.64 -4.86
C CYS A 143 6.45 -3.36 -5.82
N PHE A 144 5.45 -2.56 -5.40
CA PHE A 144 4.38 -2.11 -6.30
C PHE A 144 4.94 -1.45 -7.56
N ALA A 145 5.84 -0.48 -7.40
CA ALA A 145 6.43 0.22 -8.54
C ALA A 145 7.24 -0.72 -9.45
N THR A 146 8.08 -1.56 -8.85
CA THR A 146 8.93 -2.49 -9.59
C THR A 146 8.12 -3.53 -10.34
N HIS A 147 7.12 -4.13 -9.69
CA HIS A 147 6.27 -5.15 -10.34
C HIS A 147 5.41 -4.57 -11.46
N LEU A 148 4.98 -3.30 -11.39
CA LEU A 148 4.33 -2.64 -12.52
C LEU A 148 5.30 -2.43 -13.70
N LEU A 149 6.54 -2.03 -13.42
CA LEU A 149 7.56 -1.89 -14.46
C LEU A 149 7.91 -3.25 -15.11
N GLU A 150 7.98 -4.31 -14.33
CA GLU A 150 8.15 -5.69 -14.82
C GLU A 150 6.97 -6.14 -15.69
N GLN A 151 5.77 -5.62 -15.41
CA GLN A 151 4.56 -5.79 -16.24
C GLN A 151 4.56 -4.90 -17.50
N LYS A 152 5.66 -4.20 -17.77
CA LYS A 152 5.82 -3.28 -18.90
C LYS A 152 4.89 -2.07 -18.86
N VAL A 153 4.40 -1.69 -17.68
CA VAL A 153 3.68 -0.43 -17.48
C VAL A 153 4.68 0.73 -17.64
N ASP A 154 4.29 1.73 -18.43
CA ASP A 154 5.13 2.91 -18.67
C ASP A 154 5.52 3.59 -17.36
N VAL A 155 6.79 4.01 -17.24
CA VAL A 155 7.34 4.63 -16.02
C VAL A 155 6.58 5.90 -15.62
N ARG A 156 6.06 6.65 -16.59
CA ARG A 156 5.28 7.87 -16.33
C ARG A 156 3.94 7.53 -15.69
N ILE A 157 3.32 6.43 -16.14
CA ILE A 157 2.10 5.89 -15.53
C ILE A 157 2.38 5.47 -14.08
N VAL A 158 3.45 4.73 -13.83
CA VAL A 158 3.86 4.36 -12.47
C VAL A 158 4.09 5.58 -11.58
N GLN A 159 4.70 6.64 -12.10
CA GLN A 159 4.90 7.90 -11.37
C GLN A 159 3.56 8.58 -11.01
N VAL A 160 2.59 8.59 -11.93
CA VAL A 160 1.22 9.10 -11.68
C VAL A 160 0.55 8.28 -10.58
N LEU A 161 0.56 6.95 -10.68
CA LEU A 161 -0.02 6.05 -9.68
C LEU A 161 0.60 6.24 -8.29
N LEU A 162 1.89 6.51 -8.22
CA LEU A 162 2.60 6.83 -6.98
C LEU A 162 2.34 8.24 -6.45
N GLY A 163 1.70 9.12 -7.22
CA GLY A 163 1.43 10.49 -6.82
C GLY A 163 2.71 11.33 -6.66
N HIS A 164 3.63 11.25 -7.61
CA HIS A 164 4.81 12.11 -7.66
C HIS A 164 4.41 13.50 -8.17
N ALA A 165 4.39 14.49 -7.29
CA ALA A 165 3.83 15.83 -7.48
C ALA A 165 4.63 16.77 -8.41
N LYS A 166 5.66 16.31 -9.12
CA LYS A 166 6.49 17.18 -9.98
C LYS A 166 6.04 17.26 -11.45
N LEU A 167 4.91 16.66 -11.80
CA LEU A 167 4.33 16.82 -13.13
C LEU A 167 3.25 17.89 -13.04
N GLU A 168 3.64 19.10 -13.39
CA GLU A 168 2.77 20.26 -13.53
C GLU A 168 1.72 19.99 -14.59
N THR A 169 0.50 19.82 -14.19
CA THR A 169 -0.77 20.23 -14.82
C THR A 169 -1.95 19.48 -14.19
N THR A 170 -2.55 20.11 -13.21
CA THR A 170 -3.44 19.45 -12.24
C THR A 170 -4.84 19.07 -12.78
N MET A 171 -5.32 19.65 -13.87
CA MET A 171 -6.68 19.37 -14.39
C MET A 171 -6.70 18.22 -15.42
N LEU A 172 -5.75 18.16 -16.32
CA LEU A 172 -5.69 17.10 -17.33
C LEU A 172 -5.35 15.73 -16.71
N TYR A 173 -4.52 15.74 -15.64
CA TYR A 173 -4.08 14.49 -15.00
C TYR A 173 -5.13 13.84 -14.12
N THR A 174 -6.12 14.56 -13.59
CA THR A 174 -7.18 13.93 -12.78
C THR A 174 -8.07 13.03 -13.64
N GLN A 175 -8.42 13.45 -14.85
CA GLN A 175 -9.21 12.62 -15.78
C GLN A 175 -8.38 11.50 -16.41
N VAL A 176 -7.16 11.82 -16.85
CA VAL A 176 -6.21 10.84 -17.40
C VAL A 176 -5.81 9.83 -16.33
N ALA A 177 -5.52 10.27 -15.09
CA ALA A 177 -5.20 9.37 -13.99
C ALA A 177 -6.34 8.39 -13.68
N THR A 178 -7.59 8.82 -13.74
CA THR A 178 -8.73 7.94 -13.48
C THR A 178 -8.88 6.88 -14.59
N THR A 179 -8.69 7.25 -15.85
CA THR A 179 -8.70 6.30 -16.96
C THR A 179 -7.55 5.32 -16.88
N VAL A 180 -6.33 5.81 -16.66
CA VAL A 180 -5.11 5.01 -16.52
C VAL A 180 -5.19 4.06 -15.32
N ILE A 181 -5.73 4.52 -14.18
CA ILE A 181 -5.93 3.66 -12.99
C ILE A 181 -6.83 2.45 -13.32
N ARG A 182 -7.84 2.63 -14.18
CA ARG A 182 -8.75 1.55 -14.58
C ARG A 182 -8.13 0.56 -15.56
N GLU A 183 -7.17 1.00 -16.36
CA GLU A 183 -6.53 0.17 -17.38
C GLU A 183 -5.35 -0.64 -16.84
N VAL A 184 -4.73 -0.19 -15.75
CA VAL A 184 -3.59 -0.86 -15.14
C VAL A 184 -4.05 -1.89 -14.12
N MET A 185 -3.67 -3.15 -14.34
CA MET A 185 -3.93 -4.23 -13.38
C MET A 185 -3.00 -4.08 -12.16
N SER A 186 -3.58 -4.12 -10.96
CA SER A 186 -2.80 -4.10 -9.73
C SER A 186 -1.89 -5.33 -9.62
N PRO A 187 -0.65 -5.19 -9.14
CA PRO A 187 0.21 -6.33 -8.85
C PRO A 187 -0.42 -7.33 -7.86
N LEU A 188 -1.31 -6.87 -6.97
CA LEU A 188 -2.05 -7.74 -6.04
C LEU A 188 -2.95 -8.73 -6.78
N ASP A 189 -3.63 -8.29 -7.85
CA ASP A 189 -4.55 -9.13 -8.61
C ASP A 189 -3.84 -10.24 -9.41
N ARG A 190 -2.53 -10.16 -9.55
CA ARG A 190 -1.69 -11.20 -10.16
C ARG A 190 -1.13 -12.20 -9.16
N LEU A 191 -1.23 -11.92 -7.87
CA LEU A 191 -0.88 -12.92 -6.87
C LEU A 191 -1.92 -14.04 -6.86
N THR A 192 -1.50 -15.25 -6.52
CA THR A 192 -2.44 -16.36 -6.28
C THR A 192 -3.50 -15.90 -5.28
N PRO A 193 -4.80 -16.20 -5.52
CA PRO A 193 -5.87 -15.69 -4.66
C PRO A 193 -5.55 -15.91 -3.20
N LEU A 194 -5.49 -14.81 -2.44
CA LEU A 194 -5.29 -14.85 -1.00
C LEU A 194 -6.54 -15.49 -0.41
N THR A 195 -6.43 -16.73 0.06
CA THR A 195 -7.56 -17.46 0.66
C THR A 195 -8.11 -16.66 1.83
N SER A 196 -9.34 -16.14 1.69
CA SER A 196 -10.10 -15.73 2.85
C SER A 196 -10.39 -17.01 3.62
N LYS A 197 -9.75 -17.22 4.77
CA LYS A 197 -10.20 -18.24 5.70
C LYS A 197 -11.60 -17.84 6.14
N ARG A 198 -12.63 -18.42 5.51
CA ARG A 198 -13.96 -18.45 6.10
C ARG A 198 -13.80 -19.20 7.41
N SER A 199 -13.80 -18.46 8.52
CA SER A 199 -14.09 -19.07 9.81
C SER A 199 -15.58 -19.41 9.74
N ASP A 200 -15.90 -20.70 9.53
CA ASP A 200 -17.24 -21.18 9.75
C ASP A 200 -17.65 -20.82 11.18
N PRO A 201 -18.88 -20.32 11.40
CA PRO A 201 -19.34 -20.06 12.74
C PRO A 201 -19.41 -21.40 13.49
N PRO A 202 -19.05 -21.46 14.78
CA PRO A 202 -19.23 -22.65 15.59
C PRO A 202 -20.73 -22.97 15.65
N HIS A 203 -21.04 -24.25 15.44
CA HIS A 203 -22.37 -24.84 15.60
C HIS A 203 -22.86 -24.68 17.03
#